data_a5fc5cbdfe04ab5ab5f5ec44ad73dde8
#
_entry.id   a5fc5cbdfe04ab5ab5f5ec44ad73dde8
#
_cell.length_a   1.000
_cell.length_b   1.000
_cell.length_c   1.000
_cell.angle_alpha   90.00
_cell.angle_beta   90.00
_cell.angle_gamma   90.00
#
_symmetry.space_group_name_H-M   'P 1'
#
loop_
_entity.id
_entity.type
_entity.pdbx_description
1 polymer ?
#
loop_
_entity_poly.entity_id
_entity_poly.type
_entity_poly.pdbx_seq_one_letter_code
_entity_poly.pdbx_strand_id
1 'polypeptide(L)'
;MEAVCAGKQWDVALACDGTAVKGAMPFHYVDRLGLRFVVQPQLTQFSGPVYFYPQDLSESHRLDFEKQVADSLLRQIDDRHPHFFLQNFSPDVTNWLPFYWAGYRQTTRYTYRISDIRDPQRVFDGFDAEKRQRKIRRYENATSVRFDMSPRDFAQFHTRYWNGKGKRDVLDERLIERVCSTAVERGQGVVASLYDADGSLLSARFAAYDSRCAYSLMSAHDNALHKNGHSESLFWKLIKYLSDKTVAFDFEGSMDEGIEYFYRSFGACQTPFFEIGKSRNALIDFLVKLRK
;
A
#
# COMPACT_ATOMS: atom_id res chain seq x y z
N MET A 1 -1.56 8.85 -8.54
CA MET A 1 -1.65 8.16 -9.85
C MET A 1 -0.51 8.58 -10.78
N GLU A 2 -0.29 9.88 -11.02
CA GLU A 2 0.76 10.33 -11.96
C GLU A 2 2.14 9.72 -11.66
N ALA A 3 2.58 9.76 -10.42
CA ALA A 3 3.88 9.21 -10.02
C ALA A 3 4.04 7.71 -10.31
N VAL A 4 2.99 6.91 -10.12
CA VAL A 4 3.03 5.45 -10.35
C VAL A 4 2.76 5.06 -11.80
N CYS A 5 1.96 5.83 -12.53
CA CYS A 5 1.59 5.52 -13.91
C CYS A 5 2.57 6.09 -14.95
N ALA A 6 3.29 7.18 -14.65
CA ALA A 6 4.36 7.74 -15.50
C ALA A 6 3.95 7.95 -16.97
N GLY A 7 2.94 8.73 -17.20
CA GLY A 7 2.41 8.99 -18.55
C GLY A 7 1.66 7.80 -19.18
N LYS A 8 1.52 6.67 -18.47
CA LYS A 8 0.61 5.59 -18.83
C LYS A 8 -0.84 6.03 -18.62
N GLN A 9 -1.74 5.33 -19.28
CA GLN A 9 -3.16 5.68 -19.25
C GLN A 9 -3.76 5.46 -17.85
N TRP A 10 -4.23 6.54 -17.24
CA TRP A 10 -5.00 6.53 -16.01
C TRP A 10 -6.05 7.63 -16.04
N ASP A 11 -7.10 7.47 -15.25
CA ASP A 11 -8.18 8.43 -15.16
C ASP A 11 -8.83 8.35 -13.77
N VAL A 12 -9.76 9.24 -13.49
CA VAL A 12 -10.55 9.25 -12.25
C VAL A 12 -12.02 9.34 -12.61
N ALA A 13 -12.82 8.34 -12.24
CA ALA A 13 -14.27 8.47 -12.24
C ALA A 13 -14.70 9.35 -11.06
N LEU A 14 -15.60 10.30 -11.30
CA LEU A 14 -16.10 11.24 -10.30
C LEU A 14 -17.62 11.14 -10.19
N ALA A 15 -18.15 10.89 -9.00
CA ALA A 15 -19.55 11.02 -8.70
C ALA A 15 -19.82 12.43 -8.17
N CYS A 16 -20.61 13.21 -8.89
CA CYS A 16 -20.92 14.61 -8.56
C CYS A 16 -22.43 14.81 -8.37
N ASP A 17 -22.75 15.79 -7.51
CA ASP A 17 -24.07 16.37 -7.35
C ASP A 17 -23.93 17.89 -7.56
N GLY A 18 -24.31 18.36 -8.74
CA GLY A 18 -23.94 19.70 -9.21
C GLY A 18 -22.41 19.85 -9.27
N THR A 19 -21.86 20.80 -8.53
CA THR A 19 -20.41 21.04 -8.43
C THR A 19 -19.74 20.28 -7.30
N ALA A 20 -20.50 19.64 -6.41
CA ALA A 20 -19.97 18.93 -5.24
C ALA A 20 -19.57 17.51 -5.62
N VAL A 21 -18.29 17.15 -5.41
CA VAL A 21 -17.82 15.79 -5.56
C VAL A 21 -18.25 14.95 -4.37
N LYS A 22 -19.00 13.88 -4.62
CA LYS A 22 -19.50 12.94 -3.60
C LYS A 22 -18.62 11.68 -3.47
N GLY A 23 -17.89 11.37 -4.52
CA GLY A 23 -16.92 10.27 -4.51
C GLY A 23 -16.03 10.29 -5.73
N ALA A 24 -14.91 9.58 -5.62
CA ALA A 24 -13.92 9.45 -6.68
C ALA A 24 -13.39 8.02 -6.72
N MET A 25 -13.02 7.54 -7.90
CA MET A 25 -12.39 6.24 -8.08
C MET A 25 -11.29 6.33 -9.13
N PRO A 26 -10.02 6.39 -8.72
CA PRO A 26 -8.91 6.38 -9.65
C PRO A 26 -8.72 4.99 -10.25
N PHE A 27 -8.38 4.93 -11.54
CA PHE A 27 -8.10 3.67 -12.21
C PHE A 27 -7.00 3.82 -13.26
N HIS A 28 -6.17 2.80 -13.37
CA HIS A 28 -5.15 2.65 -14.38
C HIS A 28 -5.60 1.60 -15.40
N TYR A 29 -5.42 1.88 -16.69
CA TYR A 29 -5.77 0.92 -17.72
C TYR A 29 -4.61 0.67 -18.68
N VAL A 30 -4.59 -0.55 -19.22
CA VAL A 30 -3.60 -1.02 -20.18
C VAL A 30 -4.33 -1.64 -21.36
N ASP A 31 -4.03 -1.15 -22.56
CA ASP A 31 -4.56 -1.75 -23.79
C ASP A 31 -3.52 -2.74 -24.34
N ARG A 32 -3.95 -4.00 -24.55
CA ARG A 32 -3.13 -5.07 -25.13
C ARG A 32 -3.96 -5.90 -26.10
N LEU A 33 -3.49 -6.08 -27.33
CA LEU A 33 -4.15 -6.89 -28.36
C LEU A 33 -5.63 -6.51 -28.56
N GLY A 34 -5.95 -5.23 -28.54
CA GLY A 34 -7.33 -4.74 -28.66
C GLY A 34 -8.21 -4.92 -27.41
N LEU A 35 -7.65 -5.45 -26.32
CA LEU A 35 -8.35 -5.65 -25.07
C LEU A 35 -7.91 -4.60 -24.04
N ARG A 36 -8.85 -4.02 -23.32
CA ARG A 36 -8.62 -3.06 -22.23
C ARG A 36 -8.69 -3.72 -20.87
N PHE A 37 -7.65 -3.54 -20.07
CA PHE A 37 -7.52 -4.05 -18.71
C PHE A 37 -7.44 -2.90 -17.73
N VAL A 38 -8.37 -2.80 -16.80
CA VAL A 38 -8.24 -1.94 -15.61
C VAL A 38 -7.56 -2.78 -14.54
N VAL A 39 -6.37 -2.34 -14.10
CA VAL A 39 -5.52 -3.10 -13.19
C VAL A 39 -4.94 -2.21 -12.10
N GLN A 40 -4.53 -2.84 -11.02
CA GLN A 40 -3.82 -2.15 -9.93
C GLN A 40 -2.45 -1.67 -10.44
N PRO A 41 -2.11 -0.37 -10.28
CA PRO A 41 -0.75 0.10 -10.58
C PRO A 41 0.27 -0.52 -9.62
N GLN A 42 1.52 -0.61 -10.06
CA GLN A 42 2.63 -0.98 -9.18
C GLN A 42 2.77 0.06 -8.05
N LEU A 43 3.28 -0.36 -6.89
CA LEU A 43 3.46 0.49 -5.71
C LEU A 43 2.18 1.20 -5.23
N THR A 44 1.02 0.60 -5.51
CA THR A 44 -0.27 1.09 -5.04
C THR A 44 -0.99 -0.07 -4.37
N GLN A 45 -0.98 -0.11 -3.04
CA GLN A 45 -1.61 -1.18 -2.27
C GLN A 45 -3.11 -1.18 -2.47
N PHE A 46 -3.72 -0.02 -2.31
CA PHE A 46 -5.15 0.17 -2.40
C PHE A 46 -5.53 1.19 -3.46
N SER A 47 -6.65 0.94 -4.09
CA SER A 47 -7.35 1.81 -5.01
C SER A 47 -8.85 1.69 -4.71
N GLY A 48 -9.73 1.83 -5.71
CA GLY A 48 -11.18 1.72 -5.51
C GLY A 48 -11.83 3.03 -5.12
N PRO A 49 -13.07 2.99 -4.65
CA PRO A 49 -13.85 4.19 -4.39
C PRO A 49 -13.38 4.91 -3.12
N VAL A 50 -13.39 6.24 -3.18
CA VAL A 50 -13.30 7.14 -2.03
C VAL A 50 -14.63 7.86 -1.94
N TYR A 51 -15.27 7.82 -0.75
CA TYR A 51 -16.55 8.46 -0.49
C TYR A 51 -16.35 9.73 0.31
N PHE A 52 -16.97 10.83 -0.11
CA PHE A 52 -17.00 12.10 0.61
C PHE A 52 -18.35 12.25 1.30
N TYR A 53 -18.47 11.61 2.46
CA TYR A 53 -19.75 11.55 3.18
C TYR A 53 -20.22 12.92 3.65
N PRO A 54 -21.54 13.23 3.49
CA PRO A 54 -22.18 14.30 4.25
C PRO A 54 -22.06 14.06 5.75
N GLN A 55 -22.18 15.14 6.54
CA GLN A 55 -22.24 15.02 7.99
C GLN A 55 -23.52 14.32 8.45
N ASP A 56 -23.46 13.64 9.59
CA ASP A 56 -24.61 13.10 10.32
C ASP A 56 -25.49 12.11 9.57
N LEU A 57 -24.90 11.27 8.71
CA LEU A 57 -25.62 10.19 8.04
C LEU A 57 -25.93 9.03 9.00
N SER A 58 -27.22 8.62 9.05
CA SER A 58 -27.58 7.33 9.63
C SER A 58 -26.98 6.18 8.82
N GLU A 59 -26.87 5.01 9.40
CA GLU A 59 -26.32 3.81 8.72
C GLU A 59 -27.07 3.50 7.40
N SER A 60 -28.41 3.57 7.42
CA SER A 60 -29.21 3.34 6.22
C SER A 60 -28.91 4.37 5.12
N HIS A 61 -28.87 5.65 5.47
CA HIS A 61 -28.55 6.71 4.49
C HIS A 61 -27.11 6.63 4.00
N ARG A 62 -26.18 6.16 4.83
CA ARG A 62 -24.80 5.89 4.40
C ARG A 62 -24.74 4.80 3.32
N LEU A 63 -25.46 3.70 3.50
CA LEU A 63 -25.53 2.61 2.52
C LEU A 63 -26.17 3.06 1.20
N ASP A 64 -27.25 3.86 1.27
CA ASP A 64 -27.88 4.45 0.09
C ASP A 64 -26.94 5.40 -0.65
N PHE A 65 -26.22 6.25 0.08
CA PHE A 65 -25.21 7.15 -0.47
C PHE A 65 -24.09 6.39 -1.18
N GLU A 66 -23.52 5.37 -0.53
CA GLU A 66 -22.47 4.53 -1.11
C GLU A 66 -22.94 3.85 -2.40
N LYS A 67 -24.19 3.35 -2.42
CA LYS A 67 -24.76 2.74 -3.62
C LYS A 67 -24.88 3.75 -4.76
N GLN A 68 -25.45 4.93 -4.51
CA GLN A 68 -25.62 5.97 -5.54
C GLN A 68 -24.28 6.43 -6.10
N VAL A 69 -23.29 6.64 -5.23
CA VAL A 69 -21.93 7.03 -5.62
C VAL A 69 -21.28 5.91 -6.44
N ALA A 70 -21.30 4.66 -5.96
CA ALA A 70 -20.72 3.53 -6.66
C ALA A 70 -21.36 3.32 -8.05
N ASP A 71 -22.68 3.41 -8.17
CA ASP A 71 -23.41 3.30 -9.44
C ASP A 71 -22.97 4.39 -10.44
N SER A 72 -22.71 5.62 -9.97
CA SER A 72 -22.20 6.71 -10.80
C SER A 72 -20.76 6.47 -11.27
N LEU A 73 -19.89 6.01 -10.36
CA LEU A 73 -18.47 5.70 -10.65
C LEU A 73 -18.38 4.54 -11.65
N LEU A 74 -19.17 3.48 -11.44
CA LEU A 74 -19.17 2.28 -12.28
C LEU A 74 -19.64 2.57 -13.70
N ARG A 75 -20.64 3.42 -13.90
CA ARG A 75 -21.07 3.85 -15.25
C ARG A 75 -19.92 4.47 -16.03
N GLN A 76 -19.14 5.37 -15.43
CA GLN A 76 -18.01 6.01 -16.09
C GLN A 76 -16.87 5.03 -16.41
N ILE A 77 -16.64 4.01 -15.56
CA ILE A 77 -15.69 2.94 -15.83
C ILE A 77 -16.19 2.03 -16.95
N ASP A 78 -17.47 1.67 -16.94
CA ASP A 78 -18.10 0.83 -17.98
C ASP A 78 -18.11 1.51 -19.35
N ASP A 79 -18.24 2.85 -19.42
CA ASP A 79 -18.13 3.66 -20.65
C ASP A 79 -16.73 3.56 -21.29
N ARG A 80 -15.70 3.21 -20.52
CA ARG A 80 -14.35 2.89 -21.03
C ARG A 80 -14.23 1.48 -21.61
N HIS A 81 -15.29 0.68 -21.53
CA HIS A 81 -15.40 -0.69 -22.04
C HIS A 81 -14.27 -1.63 -21.60
N PRO A 82 -13.93 -1.74 -20.31
CA PRO A 82 -12.89 -2.65 -19.87
C PRO A 82 -13.32 -4.11 -20.14
N HIS A 83 -12.42 -4.91 -20.68
CA HIS A 83 -12.60 -6.35 -20.84
C HIS A 83 -12.28 -7.10 -19.54
N PHE A 84 -11.45 -6.50 -18.71
CA PHE A 84 -11.06 -7.01 -17.41
C PHE A 84 -10.87 -5.84 -16.43
N PHE A 85 -11.33 -6.04 -15.21
CA PHE A 85 -11.17 -5.12 -14.09
C PHE A 85 -10.66 -5.86 -12.87
N LEU A 86 -9.64 -5.33 -12.19
CA LEU A 86 -9.14 -5.83 -10.92
C LEU A 86 -8.53 -4.68 -10.11
N GLN A 87 -9.11 -4.42 -8.94
CA GLN A 87 -8.56 -3.45 -7.98
C GLN A 87 -8.68 -3.97 -6.54
N ASN A 88 -7.71 -3.61 -5.72
CA ASN A 88 -7.75 -3.78 -4.27
C ASN A 88 -8.38 -2.53 -3.66
N PHE A 89 -9.46 -2.69 -2.93
CA PHE A 89 -10.12 -1.58 -2.24
C PHE A 89 -9.46 -1.33 -0.89
N SER A 90 -9.48 -0.08 -0.41
CA SER A 90 -9.05 0.23 0.95
C SER A 90 -9.84 -0.60 1.97
N PRO A 91 -9.23 -1.03 3.08
CA PRO A 91 -9.96 -1.64 4.21
C PRO A 91 -11.11 -0.78 4.75
N ASP A 92 -11.07 0.52 4.51
CA ASP A 92 -12.14 1.44 4.90
C ASP A 92 -13.42 1.26 4.05
N VAL A 93 -13.33 0.58 2.90
CA VAL A 93 -14.49 0.23 2.05
C VAL A 93 -15.04 -1.11 2.49
N THR A 94 -15.99 -1.09 3.40
CA THR A 94 -16.61 -2.28 4.00
C THR A 94 -17.85 -2.77 3.25
N ASN A 95 -18.48 -1.90 2.46
CA ASN A 95 -19.66 -2.22 1.65
C ASN A 95 -19.29 -2.38 0.18
N TRP A 96 -19.26 -3.62 -0.30
CA TRP A 96 -19.00 -3.93 -1.70
C TRP A 96 -20.26 -4.36 -2.47
N LEU A 97 -21.46 -4.38 -1.81
CA LEU A 97 -22.72 -4.81 -2.43
C LEU A 97 -23.06 -4.07 -3.73
N PRO A 98 -22.82 -2.75 -3.88
CA PRO A 98 -23.03 -2.08 -5.16
C PRO A 98 -22.26 -2.71 -6.32
N PHE A 99 -21.02 -3.17 -6.05
CA PHE A 99 -20.19 -3.87 -7.04
C PHE A 99 -20.71 -5.29 -7.32
N TYR A 100 -21.18 -6.00 -6.28
CA TYR A 100 -21.84 -7.30 -6.45
C TYR A 100 -23.05 -7.22 -7.38
N TRP A 101 -23.92 -6.26 -7.16
CA TRP A 101 -25.11 -6.05 -8.01
C TRP A 101 -24.74 -5.63 -9.44
N ALA A 102 -23.61 -4.98 -9.63
CA ALA A 102 -23.04 -4.68 -10.95
C ALA A 102 -22.28 -5.87 -11.59
N GLY A 103 -22.31 -7.06 -10.97
CA GLY A 103 -21.72 -8.31 -11.51
C GLY A 103 -20.23 -8.46 -11.27
N TYR A 104 -19.65 -7.73 -10.31
CA TYR A 104 -18.27 -7.94 -9.87
C TYR A 104 -18.19 -9.11 -8.89
N ARG A 105 -17.00 -9.69 -8.75
CA ARG A 105 -16.65 -10.71 -7.78
C ARG A 105 -15.70 -10.13 -6.74
N GLN A 106 -15.72 -10.69 -5.54
CA GLN A 106 -14.85 -10.30 -4.45
C GLN A 106 -14.01 -11.49 -3.99
N THR A 107 -12.75 -11.20 -3.65
CA THR A 107 -11.86 -12.08 -2.90
C THR A 107 -11.36 -11.30 -1.68
N THR A 108 -11.46 -11.91 -0.49
CA THR A 108 -10.90 -11.30 0.72
C THR A 108 -9.40 -11.52 0.76
N ARG A 109 -8.67 -10.43 0.97
CA ARG A 109 -7.23 -10.40 1.23
C ARG A 109 -6.99 -9.73 2.58
N TYR A 110 -5.78 -9.81 3.08
CA TYR A 110 -5.45 -9.29 4.41
C TYR A 110 -4.22 -8.40 4.36
N THR A 111 -4.30 -7.29 5.07
CA THR A 111 -3.15 -6.50 5.50
C THR A 111 -3.01 -6.58 7.02
N TYR A 112 -1.93 -6.01 7.55
CA TYR A 112 -1.62 -6.01 8.99
C TYR A 112 -1.40 -4.56 9.42
N ARG A 113 -2.24 -4.08 10.35
CA ARG A 113 -2.25 -2.69 10.79
C ARG A 113 -2.07 -2.55 12.29
N ILE A 114 -1.28 -1.58 12.70
CA ILE A 114 -1.34 -1.00 14.04
C ILE A 114 -2.28 0.20 13.93
N SER A 115 -3.43 0.13 14.58
CA SER A 115 -4.52 1.11 14.41
C SER A 115 -4.24 2.48 15.03
N ASP A 116 -3.34 2.56 16.01
CA ASP A 116 -2.92 3.82 16.62
C ASP A 116 -1.44 3.74 17.01
N ILE A 117 -0.61 4.58 16.36
CA ILE A 117 0.83 4.67 16.60
C ILE A 117 1.23 5.93 17.37
N ARG A 118 0.29 6.78 17.77
CA ARG A 118 0.55 8.08 18.41
C ARG A 118 1.16 7.97 19.81
N ASP A 119 1.01 6.81 20.46
CA ASP A 119 1.72 6.46 21.69
C ASP A 119 2.76 5.38 21.38
N PRO A 120 4.02 5.74 21.12
CA PRO A 120 5.08 4.76 20.78
C PRO A 120 5.34 3.75 21.90
N GLN A 121 5.19 4.14 23.18
CA GLN A 121 5.43 3.21 24.28
C GLN A 121 4.39 2.08 24.28
N ARG A 122 3.11 2.43 24.15
CA ARG A 122 2.02 1.47 24.04
C ARG A 122 2.19 0.54 22.83
N VAL A 123 2.63 1.08 21.70
CA VAL A 123 2.93 0.29 20.48
C VAL A 123 4.03 -0.73 20.77
N PHE A 124 5.14 -0.28 21.37
CA PHE A 124 6.26 -1.15 21.69
C PHE A 124 5.89 -2.28 22.67
N ASP A 125 5.08 -1.96 23.69
CA ASP A 125 4.61 -2.93 24.68
C ASP A 125 3.69 -3.99 24.06
N GLY A 126 3.01 -3.66 22.95
CA GLY A 126 2.22 -4.59 22.14
C GLY A 126 3.02 -5.55 21.26
N PHE A 127 4.32 -5.35 21.10
CA PHE A 127 5.19 -6.24 20.31
C PHE A 127 5.46 -7.55 21.07
N ASP A 128 5.60 -8.66 20.33
CA ASP A 128 6.06 -9.93 20.89
C ASP A 128 7.42 -9.73 21.60
N ALA A 129 7.45 -10.00 22.90
CA ALA A 129 8.60 -9.71 23.76
C ALA A 129 9.87 -10.43 23.30
N GLU A 130 9.76 -11.75 22.99
CA GLU A 130 10.90 -12.58 22.61
C GLU A 130 11.37 -12.34 21.19
N LYS A 131 10.41 -12.16 20.26
CA LYS A 131 10.70 -12.12 18.83
C LYS A 131 11.01 -10.72 18.32
N ARG A 132 10.46 -9.67 18.96
CA ARG A 132 10.58 -8.29 18.49
C ARG A 132 11.26 -7.40 19.49
N GLN A 133 10.72 -7.24 20.71
CA GLN A 133 11.29 -6.32 21.69
C GLN A 133 12.76 -6.65 22.01
N ARG A 134 13.10 -7.93 22.28
CA ARG A 134 14.48 -8.33 22.56
C ARG A 134 15.44 -8.02 21.41
N LYS A 135 15.02 -8.26 20.16
CA LYS A 135 15.84 -7.96 19.00
C LYS A 135 16.03 -6.46 18.79
N ILE A 136 14.98 -5.67 18.95
CA ILE A 136 15.04 -4.22 18.86
C ILE A 136 16.00 -3.65 19.90
N ARG A 137 15.84 -4.03 21.18
CA ARG A 137 16.74 -3.60 22.28
C ARG A 137 18.19 -3.96 22.01
N ARG A 138 18.47 -5.14 21.44
CA ARG A 138 19.81 -5.58 21.10
C ARG A 138 20.53 -4.62 20.13
N TYR A 139 19.79 -4.02 19.20
CA TYR A 139 20.37 -3.14 18.18
C TYR A 139 20.13 -1.64 18.44
N GLU A 140 19.46 -1.29 19.55
CA GLU A 140 19.08 0.09 19.85
C GLU A 140 20.27 1.04 19.89
N ASN A 141 21.36 0.61 20.56
CA ASN A 141 22.60 1.38 20.69
C ASN A 141 23.68 1.00 19.68
N ALA A 142 23.53 -0.12 18.97
CA ALA A 142 24.49 -0.62 17.99
C ALA A 142 24.21 -0.11 16.57
N THR A 143 23.09 0.58 16.37
CA THR A 143 22.68 1.09 15.05
C THR A 143 22.11 2.49 15.17
N SER A 144 22.38 3.32 14.17
CA SER A 144 21.77 4.63 13.99
C SER A 144 20.74 4.62 12.87
N VAL A 145 19.69 5.44 12.95
CA VAL A 145 18.73 5.63 11.88
C VAL A 145 18.81 7.06 11.36
N ARG A 146 18.69 7.21 10.04
CA ARG A 146 18.55 8.50 9.35
C ARG A 146 17.29 8.50 8.52
N PHE A 147 16.70 9.67 8.32
CA PHE A 147 15.46 9.88 7.57
C PHE A 147 15.66 10.83 6.39
N ASP A 148 16.90 11.00 5.97
CA ASP A 148 17.37 11.96 4.97
C ASP A 148 17.98 11.29 3.73
N MET A 149 17.90 9.97 3.60
CA MET A 149 18.37 9.28 2.40
C MET A 149 17.59 9.76 1.19
N SER A 150 18.31 10.13 0.13
CA SER A 150 17.65 10.62 -1.08
C SER A 150 16.85 9.50 -1.77
N PRO A 151 15.72 9.84 -2.43
CA PRO A 151 14.94 8.90 -3.23
C PRO A 151 15.77 8.14 -4.26
N ARG A 152 16.74 8.81 -4.89
CA ARG A 152 17.66 8.21 -5.86
C ARG A 152 18.56 7.16 -5.22
N ASP A 153 19.19 7.49 -4.08
CA ASP A 153 20.09 6.55 -3.38
C ASP A 153 19.29 5.33 -2.89
N PHE A 154 18.06 5.55 -2.42
CA PHE A 154 17.17 4.45 -2.05
C PHE A 154 16.82 3.57 -3.25
N ALA A 155 16.47 4.13 -4.40
CA ALA A 155 16.15 3.38 -5.61
C ALA A 155 17.33 2.51 -6.05
N GLN A 156 18.54 3.07 -6.07
CA GLN A 156 19.76 2.34 -6.41
C GLN A 156 20.07 1.21 -5.40
N PHE A 157 19.91 1.49 -4.09
CA PHE A 157 20.10 0.50 -3.05
C PHE A 157 19.09 -0.64 -3.15
N HIS A 158 17.83 -0.33 -3.40
CA HIS A 158 16.73 -1.29 -3.60
C HIS A 158 17.01 -2.20 -4.80
N THR A 159 17.35 -1.62 -5.96
CA THR A 159 17.66 -2.36 -7.18
C THR A 159 18.85 -3.30 -6.97
N ARG A 160 19.93 -2.83 -6.30
CA ARG A 160 21.09 -3.64 -5.98
C ARG A 160 20.76 -4.83 -5.07
N TYR A 161 19.91 -4.63 -4.06
CA TYR A 161 19.47 -5.69 -3.16
C TYR A 161 18.76 -6.81 -3.92
N TRP A 162 17.79 -6.49 -4.75
CA TRP A 162 17.00 -7.49 -5.46
C TRP A 162 17.79 -8.21 -6.55
N ASN A 163 18.66 -7.51 -7.26
CA ASN A 163 19.61 -8.11 -8.21
C ASN A 163 20.52 -9.13 -7.50
N GLY A 164 21.02 -8.80 -6.31
CA GLY A 164 21.83 -9.70 -5.51
C GLY A 164 21.08 -10.95 -5.01
N LYS A 165 19.76 -10.94 -4.97
CA LYS A 165 18.90 -12.12 -4.66
C LYS A 165 18.64 -13.01 -5.86
N GLY A 166 19.15 -12.68 -7.06
CA GLY A 166 18.89 -13.42 -8.29
C GLY A 166 17.42 -13.39 -8.75
N LYS A 167 16.58 -12.64 -8.06
CA LYS A 167 15.20 -12.34 -8.51
C LYS A 167 15.27 -11.11 -9.39
N ARG A 168 14.74 -11.21 -10.61
CA ARG A 168 14.51 -10.01 -11.41
C ARG A 168 13.52 -9.14 -10.64
N ASP A 169 13.98 -7.99 -10.17
CA ASP A 169 13.07 -6.99 -9.61
C ASP A 169 12.14 -6.53 -10.73
N VAL A 170 10.85 -6.68 -10.51
CA VAL A 170 9.83 -6.20 -11.44
C VAL A 170 9.66 -4.68 -11.39
N LEU A 171 10.29 -4.01 -10.42
CA LEU A 171 10.22 -2.56 -10.25
C LEU A 171 11.37 -1.89 -11.00
N ASP A 172 11.02 -0.97 -11.89
CA ASP A 172 11.98 -0.09 -12.55
C ASP A 172 12.56 0.91 -11.52
N GLU A 173 13.88 1.05 -11.47
CA GLU A 173 14.58 2.00 -10.58
C GLU A 173 14.05 3.44 -10.74
N ARG A 174 13.74 3.86 -11.97
CA ARG A 174 13.15 5.17 -12.24
C ARG A 174 11.74 5.31 -11.68
N LEU A 175 10.97 4.23 -11.64
CA LEU A 175 9.66 4.22 -11.00
C LEU A 175 9.80 4.41 -9.48
N ILE A 176 10.73 3.68 -8.85
CA ILE A 176 11.01 3.79 -7.42
C ILE A 176 11.41 5.23 -7.07
N GLU A 177 12.43 5.76 -7.77
CA GLU A 177 12.92 7.13 -7.56
C GLU A 177 11.78 8.15 -7.69
N ARG A 178 10.97 8.08 -8.77
CA ARG A 178 9.87 9.01 -9.01
C ARG A 178 8.79 8.95 -7.93
N VAL A 179 8.37 7.74 -7.51
CA VAL A 179 7.35 7.58 -6.47
C VAL A 179 7.86 8.12 -5.14
N CYS A 180 9.10 7.78 -4.75
CA CYS A 180 9.71 8.28 -3.53
C CYS A 180 9.87 9.80 -3.56
N SER A 181 10.41 10.38 -4.67
CA SER A 181 10.60 11.82 -4.81
C SER A 181 9.28 12.57 -4.70
N THR A 182 8.26 12.12 -5.45
CA THR A 182 6.93 12.76 -5.42
C THR A 182 6.32 12.76 -4.01
N ALA A 183 6.45 11.66 -3.27
CA ALA A 183 5.91 11.57 -1.92
C ALA A 183 6.71 12.42 -0.92
N VAL A 184 8.04 12.41 -1.00
CA VAL A 184 8.93 13.23 -0.14
C VAL A 184 8.71 14.72 -0.39
N GLU A 185 8.65 15.17 -1.63
CA GLU A 185 8.40 16.57 -2.01
C GLU A 185 7.05 17.09 -1.48
N ARG A 186 6.06 16.20 -1.36
CA ARG A 186 4.74 16.53 -0.82
C ARG A 186 4.65 16.43 0.71
N GLY A 187 5.75 16.06 1.39
CA GLY A 187 5.72 15.79 2.83
C GLY A 187 4.90 14.55 3.22
N GLN A 188 4.69 13.63 2.26
CA GLN A 188 3.88 12.42 2.39
C GLN A 188 4.72 11.15 2.20
N GLY A 189 6.03 11.24 2.28
CA GLY A 189 6.95 10.12 2.13
C GLY A 189 8.21 10.30 2.96
N VAL A 190 8.81 9.18 3.37
CA VAL A 190 10.08 9.16 4.09
C VAL A 190 10.86 7.90 3.74
N VAL A 191 12.17 8.05 3.57
CA VAL A 191 13.11 6.94 3.53
C VAL A 191 13.82 6.85 4.87
N ALA A 192 13.58 5.75 5.60
CA ALA A 192 14.33 5.41 6.80
C ALA A 192 15.50 4.51 6.42
N SER A 193 16.71 4.85 6.84
CA SER A 193 17.94 4.11 6.58
C SER A 193 18.68 3.78 7.87
N LEU A 194 19.10 2.54 8.03
CA LEU A 194 19.76 1.99 9.21
C LEU A 194 21.23 1.78 8.93
N TYR A 195 22.09 2.29 9.83
CA TYR A 195 23.54 2.20 9.74
C TYR A 195 24.11 1.51 10.98
N ASP A 196 25.24 0.82 10.80
CA ASP A 196 26.06 0.34 11.92
C ASP A 196 26.94 1.44 12.54
N ALA A 197 27.78 1.05 13.50
CA ALA A 197 28.68 1.96 14.18
C ALA A 197 29.79 2.54 13.27
N ASP A 198 30.15 1.81 12.21
CA ASP A 198 31.14 2.21 11.22
C ASP A 198 30.56 3.09 10.11
N GLY A 199 29.24 3.35 10.15
CA GLY A 199 28.53 4.15 9.17
C GLY A 199 28.14 3.37 7.90
N SER A 200 28.24 2.05 7.90
CA SER A 200 27.83 1.21 6.77
C SER A 200 26.30 1.06 6.74
N LEU A 201 25.70 1.20 5.55
CA LEU A 201 24.26 1.06 5.34
C LEU A 201 23.84 -0.41 5.44
N LEU A 202 22.98 -0.74 6.41
CA LEU A 202 22.51 -2.10 6.68
C LEU A 202 21.18 -2.41 6.01
N SER A 203 20.26 -1.45 6.03
CA SER A 203 18.92 -1.58 5.43
C SER A 203 18.27 -0.21 5.24
N ALA A 204 17.34 -0.15 4.30
CA ALA A 204 16.54 1.04 4.10
C ALA A 204 15.07 0.64 3.81
N ARG A 205 14.14 1.54 4.14
CA ARG A 205 12.70 1.36 3.96
C ARG A 205 12.05 2.66 3.58
N PHE A 206 11.22 2.60 2.55
CA PHE A 206 10.36 3.71 2.15
C PHE A 206 8.95 3.50 2.69
N ALA A 207 8.41 4.54 3.31
CA ALA A 207 7.01 4.63 3.68
C ALA A 207 6.36 5.87 3.06
N ALA A 208 5.16 5.69 2.50
CA ALA A 208 4.27 6.78 2.15
C ALA A 208 3.23 6.94 3.27
N TYR A 209 2.77 8.18 3.54
CA TYR A 209 1.79 8.41 4.59
C TYR A 209 0.90 9.62 4.30
N ASP A 210 -0.27 9.61 4.90
CA ASP A 210 -1.17 10.75 5.04
C ASP A 210 -1.48 10.97 6.53
N SER A 211 -2.42 11.84 6.85
CA SER A 211 -2.83 12.11 8.25
C SER A 211 -3.50 10.92 8.94
N ARG A 212 -3.91 9.87 8.21
CA ARG A 212 -4.65 8.72 8.74
C ARG A 212 -3.80 7.47 8.86
N CYS A 213 -2.93 7.19 7.87
CA CYS A 213 -2.16 5.96 7.84
C CYS A 213 -0.82 6.13 7.13
N ALA A 214 0.21 5.44 7.63
CA ALA A 214 1.46 5.23 6.93
C ALA A 214 1.49 3.81 6.34
N TYR A 215 2.05 3.67 5.15
CA TYR A 215 2.17 2.44 4.39
C TYR A 215 3.63 2.11 4.13
N SER A 216 4.08 0.92 4.55
CA SER A 216 5.45 0.46 4.37
C SER A 216 5.64 -0.17 2.98
N LEU A 217 5.84 0.66 1.95
CA LEU A 217 5.76 0.24 0.55
C LEU A 217 6.95 -0.59 0.07
N MET A 218 8.17 -0.24 0.45
CA MET A 218 9.37 -0.88 -0.10
C MET A 218 10.45 -1.04 0.96
N SER A 219 11.27 -2.08 0.81
CA SER A 219 12.45 -2.29 1.66
C SER A 219 13.60 -2.92 0.88
N ALA A 220 14.81 -2.60 1.33
CA ALA A 220 16.03 -3.21 0.85
C ALA A 220 17.02 -3.43 2.00
N HIS A 221 17.90 -4.41 1.84
CA HIS A 221 18.93 -4.76 2.81
C HIS A 221 20.27 -4.92 2.11
N ASP A 222 21.35 -4.65 2.82
CA ASP A 222 22.66 -5.10 2.36
C ASP A 222 22.75 -6.62 2.48
N ASN A 223 23.12 -7.33 1.42
CA ASN A 223 23.11 -8.79 1.39
C ASN A 223 24.19 -9.42 2.28
N ALA A 224 25.26 -8.70 2.57
CA ALA A 224 26.39 -9.17 3.39
C ALA A 224 26.28 -8.71 4.85
N LEU A 225 25.84 -7.48 5.07
CA LEU A 225 25.88 -6.82 6.39
C LEU A 225 24.59 -6.97 7.19
N HIS A 226 23.44 -7.21 6.51
CA HIS A 226 22.16 -7.33 7.19
C HIS A 226 22.11 -8.55 8.11
N LYS A 227 21.71 -8.33 9.37
CA LYS A 227 21.55 -9.36 10.41
C LYS A 227 20.11 -9.45 10.87
N ASN A 228 19.76 -10.61 11.45
CA ASN A 228 18.48 -10.82 12.09
C ASN A 228 18.28 -9.82 13.25
N GLY A 229 17.25 -9.00 13.16
CA GLY A 229 16.95 -7.91 14.10
C GLY A 229 17.11 -6.51 13.50
N HIS A 230 17.86 -6.33 12.40
CA HIS A 230 17.98 -5.03 11.74
C HIS A 230 16.65 -4.55 11.15
N SER A 231 15.89 -5.44 10.52
CA SER A 231 14.55 -5.12 10.01
C SER A 231 13.60 -4.69 11.12
N GLU A 232 13.64 -5.40 12.25
CA GLU A 232 12.83 -5.10 13.43
C GLU A 232 13.18 -3.73 14.01
N SER A 233 14.47 -3.44 14.13
CA SER A 233 14.97 -2.16 14.61
C SER A 233 14.55 -1.01 13.68
N LEU A 234 14.68 -1.20 12.35
CA LEU A 234 14.28 -0.19 11.37
C LEU A 234 12.76 0.06 11.37
N PHE A 235 11.93 -0.98 11.46
CA PHE A 235 10.48 -0.82 11.60
C PHE A 235 10.11 -0.01 12.84
N TRP A 236 10.69 -0.36 13.99
CA TRP A 236 10.42 0.34 15.23
C TRP A 236 10.80 1.82 15.16
N LYS A 237 12.00 2.12 14.66
CA LYS A 237 12.48 3.50 14.53
C LYS A 237 11.62 4.30 13.53
N LEU A 238 11.14 3.66 12.46
CA LEU A 238 10.24 4.27 11.49
C LEU A 238 8.86 4.55 12.10
N ILE A 239 8.26 3.60 12.82
CA ILE A 239 6.98 3.79 13.52
C ILE A 239 7.08 4.93 14.53
N LYS A 240 8.16 4.97 15.33
CA LYS A 240 8.43 6.09 16.25
C LYS A 240 8.52 7.45 15.55
N TYR A 241 9.18 7.51 14.40
CA TYR A 241 9.29 8.75 13.62
C TYR A 241 7.94 9.21 13.04
N LEU A 242 7.06 8.27 12.72
CA LEU A 242 5.76 8.57 12.12
C LEU A 242 4.65 8.81 13.14
N SER A 243 4.89 8.57 14.41
CA SER A 243 3.86 8.62 15.47
C SER A 243 3.25 10.03 15.71
N ASP A 244 3.96 11.09 15.34
CA ASP A 244 3.50 12.47 15.37
C ASP A 244 2.92 12.97 14.03
N LYS A 245 2.95 12.14 12.98
CA LYS A 245 2.59 12.51 11.61
C LYS A 245 1.32 11.84 11.11
N THR A 246 0.99 10.66 11.65
CA THR A 246 -0.16 9.87 11.23
C THR A 246 -0.73 9.05 12.37
N VAL A 247 -1.95 8.53 12.20
CA VAL A 247 -2.64 7.77 13.25
C VAL A 247 -2.26 6.29 13.23
N ALA A 248 -2.25 5.67 12.05
CA ALA A 248 -2.07 4.22 11.91
C ALA A 248 -0.82 3.86 11.10
N PHE A 249 -0.39 2.61 11.22
CA PHE A 249 0.70 2.05 10.42
C PHE A 249 0.26 0.74 9.77
N ASP A 250 0.37 0.65 8.45
CA ASP A 250 0.08 -0.52 7.64
C ASP A 250 1.38 -1.14 7.13
N PHE A 251 1.61 -2.40 7.45
CA PHE A 251 2.77 -3.16 6.99
C PHE A 251 2.70 -3.56 5.53
N GLU A 252 1.58 -3.24 4.86
CA GLU A 252 1.31 -3.67 3.49
C GLU A 252 1.27 -5.18 3.35
N GLY A 253 0.35 -5.80 4.02
CA GLY A 253 0.19 -7.21 4.28
C GLY A 253 0.52 -8.17 3.15
N SER A 254 0.73 -9.41 3.53
CA SER A 254 1.04 -10.50 2.63
C SER A 254 0.13 -11.69 2.88
N MET A 255 -0.16 -12.44 1.81
CA MET A 255 -0.76 -13.77 1.89
C MET A 255 0.31 -14.86 2.08
N ASP A 256 1.60 -14.49 2.17
CA ASP A 256 2.71 -15.37 2.50
C ASP A 256 2.78 -15.61 4.01
N GLU A 257 2.77 -16.87 4.43
CA GLU A 257 2.71 -17.29 5.84
C GLU A 257 3.90 -16.76 6.66
N GLY A 258 5.10 -16.74 6.08
CA GLY A 258 6.30 -16.26 6.78
C GLY A 258 6.26 -14.73 6.99
N ILE A 259 5.74 -14.00 6.03
CA ILE A 259 5.61 -12.54 6.10
C ILE A 259 4.46 -12.17 7.05
N GLU A 260 3.33 -12.88 6.99
CA GLU A 260 2.20 -12.74 7.90
C GLU A 260 2.65 -12.82 9.37
N TYR A 261 3.35 -13.91 9.68
CA TYR A 261 3.87 -14.13 11.02
C TYR A 261 4.81 -13.02 11.50
N PHE A 262 5.63 -12.49 10.58
CA PHE A 262 6.51 -11.38 10.87
C PHE A 262 5.73 -10.13 11.28
N TYR A 263 4.70 -9.75 10.52
CA TYR A 263 3.91 -8.54 10.81
C TYR A 263 3.03 -8.69 12.05
N ARG A 264 2.35 -9.82 12.21
CA ARG A 264 1.52 -10.10 13.37
C ARG A 264 2.29 -9.98 14.70
N SER A 265 3.56 -10.37 14.71
CA SER A 265 4.40 -10.30 15.91
C SER A 265 4.83 -8.87 16.31
N PHE A 266 4.53 -7.85 15.49
CA PHE A 266 4.56 -6.44 15.90
C PHE A 266 3.25 -5.96 16.55
N GLY A 267 2.40 -6.85 17.01
CA GLY A 267 1.09 -6.48 17.57
C GLY A 267 0.10 -5.94 16.54
N ALA A 268 0.41 -6.08 15.24
CA ALA A 268 -0.47 -5.64 14.18
C ALA A 268 -1.71 -6.55 14.09
N CYS A 269 -2.88 -5.92 13.89
CA CYS A 269 -4.13 -6.62 13.68
C CYS A 269 -4.30 -7.02 12.21
N GLN A 270 -4.71 -8.27 11.99
CA GLN A 270 -5.12 -8.72 10.66
C GLN A 270 -6.37 -7.93 10.22
N THR A 271 -6.25 -7.23 9.12
CA THR A 271 -7.29 -6.32 8.61
C THR A 271 -7.71 -6.78 7.21
N PRO A 272 -8.97 -7.22 7.00
CA PRO A 272 -9.44 -7.64 5.69
C PRO A 272 -9.61 -6.45 4.74
N PHE A 273 -9.37 -6.72 3.46
CA PHE A 273 -9.72 -5.82 2.37
C PHE A 273 -10.22 -6.62 1.16
N PHE A 274 -10.88 -5.95 0.23
CA PHE A 274 -11.50 -6.61 -0.92
C PHE A 274 -10.66 -6.42 -2.18
N GLU A 275 -10.29 -7.54 -2.82
CA GLU A 275 -9.89 -7.57 -4.22
C GLU A 275 -11.17 -7.71 -5.04
N ILE A 276 -11.54 -6.66 -5.79
CA ILE A 276 -12.75 -6.60 -6.60
C ILE A 276 -12.40 -6.79 -8.06
N GLY A 277 -13.04 -7.76 -8.71
CA GLY A 277 -12.73 -8.12 -10.08
C GLY A 277 -13.96 -8.42 -10.93
N LYS A 278 -13.86 -8.11 -12.24
CA LYS A 278 -14.87 -8.44 -13.25
C LYS A 278 -14.18 -8.77 -14.57
N SER A 279 -14.60 -9.84 -15.22
CA SER A 279 -14.17 -10.20 -16.58
C SER A 279 -15.37 -10.28 -17.50
N ARG A 280 -15.24 -9.72 -18.71
CA ARG A 280 -16.32 -9.76 -19.69
C ARG A 280 -16.45 -11.12 -20.40
N ASN A 281 -15.43 -11.98 -20.34
CA ASN A 281 -15.56 -13.32 -20.87
C ASN A 281 -14.71 -14.34 -20.07
N ALA A 282 -15.16 -15.60 -20.09
CA ALA A 282 -14.54 -16.70 -19.36
C ALA A 282 -13.09 -17.00 -19.80
N LEU A 283 -12.76 -16.76 -21.08
CA LEU A 283 -11.40 -16.97 -21.59
C LEU A 283 -10.40 -15.98 -21.00
N ILE A 284 -10.78 -14.70 -20.87
CA ILE A 284 -9.93 -13.68 -20.24
C ILE A 284 -9.74 -14.02 -18.76
N ASP A 285 -10.81 -14.43 -18.07
CA ASP A 285 -10.74 -14.85 -16.67
C ASP A 285 -9.78 -16.03 -16.47
N PHE A 286 -9.83 -17.01 -17.37
CA PHE A 286 -8.94 -18.15 -17.37
C PHE A 286 -7.47 -17.76 -17.63
N LEU A 287 -7.20 -16.92 -18.64
CA LEU A 287 -5.85 -16.45 -18.97
C LEU A 287 -5.21 -15.62 -17.87
N VAL A 288 -6.00 -14.83 -17.14
CA VAL A 288 -5.51 -14.06 -15.98
C VAL A 288 -5.17 -14.99 -14.81
N LYS A 289 -5.95 -16.05 -14.57
CA LYS A 289 -5.68 -17.05 -13.53
C LYS A 289 -4.42 -17.87 -13.79
N LEU A 290 -4.07 -18.15 -15.04
CA LEU A 290 -2.84 -18.86 -15.42
C LEU A 290 -1.55 -18.04 -15.19
N ARG A 291 -1.66 -16.73 -14.95
CA ARG A 291 -0.52 -15.84 -14.70
C ARG A 291 -0.24 -15.60 -13.21
N LYS A 292 -1.10 -16.09 -12.32
CA LYS A 292 -0.89 -16.09 -10.87
C LYS A 292 -0.17 -17.36 -10.44
#